data_12e6f79c01d366fa30e8ffd2d72160b0
#
_entry.id   12e6f79c01d366fa30e8ffd2d72160b0
#
_cell.length_a   1.000
_cell.length_b   1.000
_cell.length_c   1.000
_cell.angle_alpha   90.00
_cell.angle_beta   90.00
_cell.angle_gamma   90.00
#
_symmetry.space_group_name_H-M   'P 1'
#
loop_
_entity.id
_entity.type
_entity.pdbx_description
1 polymer ?
#
loop_
_entity_poly.entity_id
_entity_poly.type
_entity_poly.pdbx_seq_one_letter_code
_entity_poly.pdbx_strand_id
1 'polypeptide(L)'
;MRFFKSTAVASALVAGVLLAAPAEAGHKAKKVASCAELNAIDPDADGAMTLLEALRAAKATFRKLNKDGDITLELGELGGRMSAKAFAQADLIKWKGLNLGEYLREVRVRFSYANPDGDRTIECDELHSRKGRLLARLLK
;
A
#
# COMPACT_ATOMS: atom_id res chain seq x y z
N MET A 1 17.37 33.80 -80.45
CA MET A 1 16.57 32.69 -81.01
C MET A 1 16.36 31.61 -80.00
N ARG A 2 15.13 31.15 -79.91
CA ARG A 2 14.60 29.99 -79.21
C ARG A 2 14.42 30.10 -77.65
N PHE A 3 13.17 30.31 -77.29
CA PHE A 3 12.52 30.17 -76.00
C PHE A 3 12.42 28.71 -75.67
N PHE A 4 12.76 28.40 -74.44
CA PHE A 4 12.22 27.19 -73.75
C PHE A 4 11.50 27.59 -72.53
N LYS A 5 10.21 27.36 -72.57
CA LYS A 5 9.29 27.41 -71.37
C LYS A 5 9.55 26.16 -70.60
N SER A 6 9.86 26.28 -69.30
CA SER A 6 9.90 25.16 -68.39
C SER A 6 8.78 25.37 -67.32
N THR A 7 7.82 24.52 -67.40
CA THR A 7 6.67 24.46 -66.49
C THR A 7 7.12 23.90 -65.13
N ALA A 8 6.96 24.70 -64.11
CA ALA A 8 7.17 24.25 -62.73
C ALA A 8 5.95 23.44 -62.25
N VAL A 9 6.16 22.17 -61.93
CA VAL A 9 5.19 21.32 -61.28
C VAL A 9 5.39 21.49 -59.77
N ALA A 10 4.44 22.11 -59.11
CA ALA A 10 4.39 22.23 -57.68
C ALA A 10 3.86 20.92 -57.05
N SER A 11 4.72 20.13 -56.46
CA SER A 11 4.33 18.99 -55.66
C SER A 11 4.07 19.46 -54.24
N ALA A 12 2.79 19.49 -53.85
CA ALA A 12 2.39 19.71 -52.45
C ALA A 12 2.58 18.42 -51.64
N LEU A 13 3.57 18.40 -50.78
CA LEU A 13 3.76 17.37 -49.75
C LEU A 13 2.80 17.69 -48.58
N VAL A 14 1.72 16.95 -48.48
CA VAL A 14 0.86 16.93 -47.28
C VAL A 14 1.56 16.07 -46.24
N ALA A 15 2.20 16.73 -45.30
CA ALA A 15 2.72 16.08 -44.10
C ALA A 15 1.53 15.73 -43.15
N GLY A 16 1.11 14.48 -43.21
CA GLY A 16 0.13 13.93 -42.23
C GLY A 16 0.79 13.83 -40.84
N VAL A 17 0.44 14.74 -39.97
CA VAL A 17 0.77 14.61 -38.54
C VAL A 17 -0.15 13.55 -37.96
N LEU A 18 0.39 12.34 -37.76
CA LEU A 18 -0.27 11.34 -36.88
C LEU A 18 -0.15 11.84 -35.44
N LEU A 19 -1.21 12.43 -34.94
CA LEU A 19 -1.43 12.62 -33.50
C LEU A 19 -1.64 11.22 -32.89
N ALA A 20 -0.58 10.64 -32.35
CA ALA A 20 -0.71 9.49 -31.45
C ALA A 20 -1.42 9.98 -30.18
N ALA A 21 -2.69 9.61 -30.01
CA ALA A 21 -3.40 9.78 -28.76
C ALA A 21 -2.67 8.98 -27.66
N PRO A 22 -2.43 9.56 -26.47
CA PRO A 22 -1.95 8.77 -25.37
C PRO A 22 -2.99 7.69 -25.05
N ALA A 23 -2.55 6.42 -25.08
CA ALA A 23 -3.35 5.31 -24.58
C ALA A 23 -3.55 5.57 -23.08
N GLU A 24 -4.69 6.10 -22.70
CA GLU A 24 -5.15 6.08 -21.32
C GLU A 24 -5.31 4.60 -20.97
N ALA A 25 -4.31 4.07 -20.24
CA ALA A 25 -4.44 2.82 -19.53
C ALA A 25 -5.56 3.05 -18.49
N GLY A 26 -6.78 2.76 -18.90
CA GLY A 26 -7.94 2.76 -18.02
C GLY A 26 -7.69 1.77 -16.90
N HIS A 27 -7.19 2.25 -15.78
CA HIS A 27 -7.32 1.55 -14.53
C HIS A 27 -8.83 1.45 -14.29
N LYS A 28 -9.39 0.26 -14.58
CA LYS A 28 -10.74 -0.07 -14.13
C LYS A 28 -10.65 0.02 -12.61
N ALA A 29 -11.15 1.11 -12.04
CA ALA A 29 -11.35 1.22 -10.60
C ALA A 29 -12.19 0.01 -10.18
N LYS A 30 -11.53 -0.98 -9.58
CA LYS A 30 -12.18 -2.14 -8.96
C LYS A 30 -13.06 -1.51 -7.89
N LYS A 31 -14.38 -1.69 -7.98
CA LYS A 31 -15.31 -1.16 -6.98
C LYS A 31 -15.00 -1.90 -5.68
N VAL A 32 -14.19 -1.28 -4.83
CA VAL A 32 -13.73 -1.88 -3.58
C VAL A 32 -14.93 -1.94 -2.65
N ALA A 33 -15.23 -3.14 -2.15
CA ALA A 33 -16.26 -3.31 -1.14
C ALA A 33 -15.73 -2.70 0.17
N SER A 34 -16.28 -1.56 0.58
CA SER A 34 -15.95 -0.93 1.85
C SER A 34 -16.34 -1.85 3.01
N CYS A 35 -15.46 -2.07 3.96
CA CYS A 35 -15.75 -2.81 5.18
C CYS A 35 -15.49 -1.92 6.41
N ALA A 36 -16.30 -2.11 7.45
CA ALA A 36 -16.22 -1.30 8.67
C ALA A 36 -14.83 -1.32 9.34
N GLU A 37 -14.09 -2.41 9.17
CA GLU A 37 -12.74 -2.57 9.72
C GLU A 37 -11.73 -1.72 8.97
N LEU A 38 -11.89 -1.60 7.64
CA LEU A 38 -11.07 -0.79 6.79
C LEU A 38 -11.34 0.70 7.04
N ASN A 39 -12.61 1.10 7.10
CA ASN A 39 -13.02 2.49 7.34
C ASN A 39 -12.43 3.10 8.63
N ALA A 40 -12.10 2.27 9.61
CA ALA A 40 -11.47 2.75 10.84
C ALA A 40 -9.97 3.09 10.68
N ILE A 41 -9.35 2.66 9.57
CA ILE A 41 -7.91 2.76 9.30
C ILE A 41 -7.62 3.58 8.03
N ASP A 42 -8.63 3.76 7.20
CA ASP A 42 -8.64 4.46 5.92
C ASP A 42 -9.23 5.88 6.11
N PRO A 43 -8.39 6.91 6.35
CA PRO A 43 -8.85 8.25 6.66
C PRO A 43 -9.32 9.03 5.43
N ASP A 44 -8.91 8.66 4.22
CA ASP A 44 -9.33 9.29 2.96
C ASP A 44 -10.54 8.59 2.32
N ALA A 45 -10.96 7.47 2.93
CA ALA A 45 -12.16 6.71 2.58
C ALA A 45 -12.20 6.27 1.10
N ASP A 46 -11.03 5.96 0.53
CA ASP A 46 -10.90 5.46 -0.84
C ASP A 46 -11.24 3.95 -0.94
N GLY A 47 -11.43 3.29 0.21
CA GLY A 47 -11.85 1.90 0.32
C GLY A 47 -10.69 0.90 0.23
N ALA A 48 -9.46 1.38 0.33
CA ALA A 48 -8.25 0.59 0.37
C ALA A 48 -7.29 1.11 1.44
N MET A 49 -6.47 0.28 2.02
CA MET A 49 -5.49 0.69 3.03
C MET A 49 -4.09 0.68 2.44
N THR A 50 -3.46 1.82 2.39
CA THR A 50 -2.05 1.95 2.02
C THR A 50 -1.13 1.50 3.14
N LEU A 51 0.12 1.18 2.82
CA LEU A 51 1.13 0.88 3.84
C LEU A 51 1.34 2.06 4.83
N LEU A 52 1.22 3.30 4.36
CA LEU A 52 1.40 4.47 5.23
C LEU A 52 0.29 4.56 6.28
N GLU A 53 -0.95 4.29 5.91
CA GLU A 53 -2.09 4.24 6.82
C GLU A 53 -1.97 3.11 7.82
N ALA A 54 -1.60 1.92 7.35
CA ALA A 54 -1.30 0.79 8.23
C ALA A 54 -0.23 1.14 9.27
N LEU A 55 0.86 1.81 8.88
CA LEU A 55 1.93 2.22 9.80
C LEU A 55 1.48 3.32 10.77
N ARG A 56 0.61 4.25 10.34
CA ARG A 56 0.01 5.26 11.24
C ARG A 56 -0.89 4.61 12.29
N ALA A 57 -1.77 3.70 11.86
CA ALA A 57 -2.64 2.94 12.77
C ALA A 57 -1.83 2.09 13.75
N ALA A 58 -0.80 1.39 13.26
CA ALA A 58 0.10 0.59 14.08
C ALA A 58 0.83 1.43 15.14
N LYS A 59 1.31 2.62 14.76
CA LYS A 59 1.97 3.54 15.71
C LYS A 59 1.01 4.03 16.81
N ALA A 60 -0.24 4.28 16.47
CA ALA A 60 -1.27 4.63 17.44
C ALA A 60 -1.58 3.45 18.37
N THR A 61 -1.69 2.24 17.81
CA THR A 61 -1.90 1.01 18.57
C THR A 61 -0.74 0.70 19.50
N PHE A 62 0.52 0.83 19.04
CA PHE A 62 1.71 0.69 19.87
C PHE A 62 1.62 1.57 21.14
N ARG A 63 1.34 2.86 20.97
CA ARG A 63 1.21 3.81 22.09
C ARG A 63 0.06 3.45 23.04
N LYS A 64 -1.03 2.91 22.52
CA LYS A 64 -2.19 2.49 23.32
C LYS A 64 -1.90 1.22 24.12
N LEU A 65 -1.08 0.33 23.60
CA LEU A 65 -0.73 -0.94 24.25
C LEU A 65 0.37 -0.78 25.30
N ASN A 66 1.32 0.10 25.06
CA ASN A 66 2.41 0.43 25.98
C ASN A 66 1.85 1.18 27.20
N LYS A 67 1.49 0.43 28.22
CA LYS A 67 0.79 0.95 29.41
C LYS A 67 1.74 1.50 30.46
N ASP A 68 2.91 0.90 30.56
CA ASP A 68 3.94 1.33 31.51
C ASP A 68 4.74 2.52 31.02
N GLY A 69 4.59 2.88 29.71
CA GLY A 69 5.20 4.06 29.10
C GLY A 69 6.70 3.92 28.84
N ASP A 70 7.22 2.69 28.87
CA ASP A 70 8.60 2.45 28.47
C ASP A 70 8.75 2.46 26.92
N ILE A 71 9.87 2.05 26.36
CA ILE A 71 10.13 2.14 24.92
C ILE A 71 9.82 0.86 24.15
N THR A 72 9.29 -0.17 24.83
CA THR A 72 9.05 -1.51 24.28
C THR A 72 7.61 -1.98 24.54
N LEU A 73 7.18 -3.01 23.81
CA LEU A 73 5.96 -3.76 24.09
C LEU A 73 6.35 -5.19 24.46
N GLU A 74 5.98 -5.60 25.65
CA GLU A 74 6.09 -6.98 26.07
C GLU A 74 4.96 -7.84 25.48
N LEU A 75 5.19 -9.17 25.48
CA LEU A 75 4.20 -10.12 24.97
C LEU A 75 2.85 -9.99 25.69
N GLY A 76 2.87 -9.66 27.00
CA GLY A 76 1.66 -9.43 27.80
C GLY A 76 0.84 -8.23 27.31
N GLU A 77 1.50 -7.13 26.99
CA GLU A 77 0.86 -5.90 26.51
C GLU A 77 0.25 -6.05 25.12
N LEU A 78 0.83 -6.95 24.30
CA LEU A 78 0.26 -7.28 22.98
C LEU A 78 -1.12 -7.97 23.09
N GLY A 79 -1.51 -8.49 24.25
CA GLY A 79 -2.86 -9.00 24.48
C GLY A 79 -3.33 -10.04 23.44
N GLY A 80 -2.47 -10.96 23.05
CA GLY A 80 -2.78 -12.02 22.07
C GLY A 80 -2.79 -11.59 20.60
N ARG A 81 -2.38 -10.35 20.25
CA ARG A 81 -2.26 -9.88 18.86
C ARG A 81 -1.17 -10.58 18.08
N MET A 82 -0.22 -11.15 18.81
CA MET A 82 0.91 -11.89 18.27
C MET A 82 1.15 -13.16 19.10
N SER A 83 1.51 -14.26 18.43
CA SER A 83 1.92 -15.47 19.14
C SER A 83 3.31 -15.29 19.77
N ALA A 84 3.63 -16.04 20.81
CA ALA A 84 4.97 -16.02 21.43
C ALA A 84 6.08 -16.32 20.42
N LYS A 85 5.84 -17.24 19.47
CA LYS A 85 6.79 -17.55 18.39
C LYS A 85 7.03 -16.35 17.47
N ALA A 86 5.95 -15.69 17.03
CA ALA A 86 6.06 -14.52 16.15
C ALA A 86 6.72 -13.34 16.88
N PHE A 87 6.40 -13.15 18.17
CA PHE A 87 7.05 -12.17 19.02
C PHE A 87 8.57 -12.39 19.08
N ALA A 88 8.99 -13.60 19.42
CA ALA A 88 10.42 -13.94 19.50
C ALA A 88 11.19 -13.79 18.18
N GLN A 89 10.49 -13.89 17.04
CA GLN A 89 11.05 -13.64 15.70
C GLN A 89 11.11 -12.14 15.36
N ALA A 90 10.15 -11.36 15.86
CA ALA A 90 10.10 -9.93 15.64
C ALA A 90 11.06 -9.14 16.52
N ASP A 91 11.27 -9.60 17.77
CA ASP A 91 12.24 -9.07 18.74
C ASP A 91 13.69 -9.42 18.31
N LEU A 92 14.32 -8.51 17.58
CA LEU A 92 15.68 -8.67 17.06
C LEU A 92 16.75 -8.31 18.07
N ILE A 93 16.48 -7.28 18.88
CA ILE A 93 17.44 -6.73 19.82
C ILE A 93 17.48 -7.55 21.11
N LYS A 94 16.45 -8.37 21.35
CA LYS A 94 16.31 -9.24 22.54
C LYS A 94 16.37 -8.48 23.87
N TRP A 95 15.84 -7.27 23.90
CA TRP A 95 15.85 -6.42 25.07
C TRP A 95 14.42 -6.06 25.50
N LYS A 96 13.93 -6.73 26.54
CA LYS A 96 12.62 -6.55 27.19
C LYS A 96 11.39 -6.78 26.33
N GLY A 97 11.36 -6.38 25.06
CA GLY A 97 10.20 -6.47 24.19
C GLY A 97 10.40 -5.79 22.86
N LEU A 98 9.35 -5.69 22.07
CA LEU A 98 9.42 -5.04 20.74
C LEU A 98 9.48 -3.53 20.88
N ASN A 99 10.54 -2.92 20.42
CA ASN A 99 10.54 -1.47 20.23
C ASN A 99 9.65 -1.06 19.04
N LEU A 100 9.34 0.23 18.93
CA LEU A 100 8.47 0.74 17.86
C LEU A 100 8.98 0.36 16.45
N GLY A 101 10.29 0.38 16.23
CA GLY A 101 10.88 0.03 14.93
C GLY A 101 10.63 -1.43 14.56
N GLU A 102 10.79 -2.35 15.50
CA GLU A 102 10.53 -3.78 15.34
C GLU A 102 9.04 -4.06 15.13
N TYR A 103 8.17 -3.39 15.90
CA TYR A 103 6.73 -3.50 15.73
C TYR A 103 6.29 -3.03 14.33
N LEU A 104 6.75 -1.88 13.87
CA LEU A 104 6.44 -1.36 12.54
C LEU A 104 7.05 -2.20 11.42
N ARG A 105 8.20 -2.83 11.65
CA ARG A 105 8.78 -3.79 10.72
C ARG A 105 7.88 -5.02 10.55
N GLU A 106 7.37 -5.55 11.64
CA GLU A 106 6.44 -6.68 11.61
C GLU A 106 5.14 -6.32 10.86
N VAL A 107 4.64 -5.09 11.04
CA VAL A 107 3.48 -4.59 10.27
C VAL A 107 3.78 -4.56 8.78
N ARG A 108 4.96 -4.09 8.35
CA ARG A 108 5.35 -4.11 6.92
C ARG A 108 5.39 -5.52 6.36
N VAL A 109 5.98 -6.46 7.11
CA VAL A 109 6.04 -7.87 6.71
C VAL A 109 4.64 -8.45 6.54
N ARG A 110 3.74 -8.22 7.51
CA ARG A 110 2.35 -8.70 7.40
C ARG A 110 1.57 -8.02 6.29
N PHE A 111 1.81 -6.74 6.05
CA PHE A 111 1.20 -6.00 4.95
C PHE A 111 1.58 -6.66 3.61
N SER A 112 2.86 -6.91 3.35
CA SER A 112 3.28 -7.55 2.11
C SER A 112 2.71 -8.96 1.92
N TYR A 113 2.49 -9.71 3.00
CA TYR A 113 1.83 -11.00 2.92
C TYR A 113 0.31 -10.92 2.71
N ALA A 114 -0.31 -9.85 3.17
CA ALA A 114 -1.74 -9.61 3.02
C ALA A 114 -2.11 -9.04 1.65
N ASN A 115 -1.16 -8.51 0.90
CA ASN A 115 -1.27 -7.97 -0.45
C ASN A 115 -0.68 -8.96 -1.48
N PRO A 116 -1.44 -9.96 -1.93
CA PRO A 116 -0.94 -10.99 -2.84
C PRO A 116 -0.81 -10.54 -4.30
N ASP A 117 -1.57 -9.52 -4.73
CA ASP A 117 -1.52 -8.97 -6.09
C ASP A 117 -0.46 -7.87 -6.23
N GLY A 118 0.06 -7.35 -5.10
CA GLY A 118 1.19 -6.43 -5.08
C GLY A 118 0.88 -5.02 -5.56
N ASP A 119 -0.37 -4.61 -5.55
CA ASP A 119 -0.83 -3.29 -6.02
C ASP A 119 -0.54 -2.14 -5.04
N ARG A 120 -0.01 -2.44 -3.84
CA ARG A 120 0.42 -1.54 -2.76
C ARG A 120 -0.69 -1.10 -1.81
N THR A 121 -1.87 -1.65 -1.95
CA THR A 121 -3.03 -1.41 -1.08
C THR A 121 -3.55 -2.72 -0.50
N ILE A 122 -4.36 -2.65 0.53
CA ILE A 122 -5.11 -3.77 1.09
C ILE A 122 -6.59 -3.43 1.00
N GLU A 123 -7.32 -4.19 0.20
CA GLU A 123 -8.75 -4.10 0.10
C GLU A 123 -9.45 -4.96 1.16
N CYS A 124 -10.79 -4.86 1.18
CA CYS A 124 -11.62 -5.53 2.17
C CYS A 124 -11.49 -7.06 2.12
N ASP A 125 -11.46 -7.67 0.94
CA ASP A 125 -11.31 -9.11 0.76
C ASP A 125 -9.94 -9.61 1.21
N GLU A 126 -8.89 -8.83 0.94
CA GLU A 126 -7.54 -9.11 1.41
C GLU A 126 -7.41 -8.98 2.92
N LEU A 127 -8.02 -7.93 3.50
CA LEU A 127 -8.04 -7.72 4.95
C LEU A 127 -8.78 -8.88 5.66
N HIS A 128 -9.83 -9.43 5.04
CA HIS A 128 -10.57 -10.58 5.56
C HIS A 128 -9.89 -11.93 5.30
N SER A 129 -8.81 -11.96 4.51
CA SER A 129 -8.00 -13.17 4.36
C SER A 129 -7.36 -13.59 5.68
N ARG A 130 -6.83 -14.82 5.76
CA ARG A 130 -6.07 -15.26 6.94
C ARG A 130 -4.90 -14.34 7.26
N LYS A 131 -4.18 -13.89 6.22
CA LYS A 131 -3.00 -13.01 6.35
C LYS A 131 -3.42 -11.58 6.71
N GLY A 132 -4.49 -11.06 6.08
CA GLY A 132 -5.05 -9.74 6.41
C GLY A 132 -5.54 -9.65 7.85
N ARG A 133 -6.19 -10.69 8.38
CA ARG A 133 -6.59 -10.73 9.81
C ARG A 133 -5.40 -10.72 10.76
N LEU A 134 -4.26 -11.32 10.40
CA LEU A 134 -3.04 -11.22 11.22
C LEU A 134 -2.45 -9.81 11.20
N LEU A 135 -2.52 -9.12 10.06
CA LEU A 135 -2.18 -7.69 9.96
C LEU A 135 -3.13 -6.86 10.82
N ALA A 136 -4.44 -6.98 10.60
CA ALA A 136 -5.46 -6.19 11.30
C ALA A 136 -5.35 -6.23 12.84
N ARG A 137 -4.88 -7.34 13.41
CA ARG A 137 -4.63 -7.45 14.85
C ARG A 137 -3.57 -6.48 15.38
N LEU A 138 -2.62 -6.07 14.55
CA LEU A 138 -1.59 -5.11 14.91
C LEU A 138 -2.02 -3.65 14.72
N LEU A 139 -3.16 -3.40 14.06
CA LEU A 139 -3.61 -2.06 13.70
C LEU A 139 -4.70 -1.51 14.64
N LYS A 140 -5.23 -2.31 15.56
CA LYS A 140 -6.37 -1.96 16.44
C LYS A 140 -6.22 -2.37 17.91
#